data_0f97bf4789126f31b20865bcfe5e5765
#
_entry.id   0f97bf4789126f31b20865bcfe5e5765
#
_cell.length_a   1.000
_cell.length_b   1.000
_cell.length_c   1.000
_cell.angle_alpha   90.00
_cell.angle_beta   90.00
_cell.angle_gamma   90.00
#
_symmetry.space_group_name_H-M   'P 1'
#
loop_
_entity.id
_entity.type
_entity.pdbx_description
1 polymer ?
#
loop_
_entity_poly.entity_id
_entity_poly.type
_entity_poly.pdbx_seq_one_letter_code
_entity_poly.pdbx_strand_id
1 'polypeptide(L)'
;MSQRAGKIMSLAGGIDFTEKPLEDLKDMFLKVLNAGMHGLCFSPYLEGQKPGDILTEAQIRKRMEIIKPYTKWIRSFSCIEGNELIPKIAKEYGLKTLVGAWLGKDTDKNEEELSALIHMAKHGYVDIAAVGNEVLYHDKKKKKELLECINRVKVAI
;
A
#
# COMPACT_ATOMS: atom_id res chain seq x y z
N MET A 1 -27.01 1.05 17.18
CA MET A 1 -26.26 -0.18 16.88
C MET A 1 -26.36 -0.43 15.39
N SER A 2 -25.23 -0.44 14.69
CA SER A 2 -25.17 -0.36 13.22
C SER A 2 -25.56 -1.68 12.57
N GLN A 3 -26.59 -1.65 11.71
CA GLN A 3 -27.04 -2.77 10.85
C GLN A 3 -26.04 -3.09 9.70
N ARG A 4 -24.78 -2.68 9.79
CA ARG A 4 -23.76 -2.96 8.76
C ARG A 4 -23.02 -4.28 8.94
N ALA A 5 -23.19 -4.97 10.05
CA ALA A 5 -22.51 -6.24 10.30
C ALA A 5 -23.12 -7.45 9.53
N GLY A 6 -24.27 -7.31 8.89
CA GLY A 6 -25.01 -8.43 8.29
C GLY A 6 -24.81 -8.65 6.79
N LYS A 7 -23.88 -7.96 6.10
CA LYS A 7 -23.71 -8.10 4.64
C LYS A 7 -22.27 -8.10 4.15
N ILE A 8 -21.36 -8.72 4.88
CA ILE A 8 -20.15 -9.24 4.27
C ILE A 8 -20.49 -10.65 3.80
N MET A 9 -21.30 -10.73 2.75
CA MET A 9 -21.35 -11.95 1.96
C MET A 9 -19.97 -12.12 1.35
N SER A 10 -19.25 -13.11 1.82
CA SER A 10 -17.96 -13.50 1.30
C SER A 10 -18.10 -13.70 -0.21
N LEU A 11 -17.21 -13.12 -1.00
CA LEU A 11 -17.05 -13.41 -2.43
C LEU A 11 -16.77 -14.91 -2.68
N ALA A 12 -16.58 -15.70 -1.64
CA ALA A 12 -16.33 -17.12 -1.62
C ALA A 12 -17.61 -17.96 -1.47
N GLY A 13 -18.71 -17.56 -2.12
CA GLY A 13 -19.83 -18.49 -2.32
C GLY A 13 -20.65 -18.85 -1.08
N GLY A 14 -20.88 -17.91 -0.15
CA GLY A 14 -21.82 -18.12 0.94
C GLY A 14 -21.30 -18.94 2.13
N ILE A 15 -19.98 -19.05 2.30
CA ILE A 15 -19.42 -19.67 3.50
C ILE A 15 -19.63 -18.74 4.70
N ASP A 16 -20.37 -19.21 5.69
CA ASP A 16 -20.44 -18.54 6.99
C ASP A 16 -19.23 -18.93 7.83
N PHE A 17 -18.40 -17.93 8.15
CA PHE A 17 -17.21 -18.12 8.96
C PHE A 17 -17.48 -17.98 10.47
N THR A 18 -18.64 -17.45 10.87
CA THR A 18 -18.95 -17.16 12.28
C THR A 18 -19.14 -18.43 13.11
N GLU A 19 -19.63 -19.49 12.48
CA GLU A 19 -19.89 -20.78 13.11
C GLU A 19 -18.70 -21.77 13.05
N LYS A 20 -17.59 -21.36 12.42
CA LYS A 20 -16.43 -22.26 12.30
C LYS A 20 -15.56 -22.28 13.54
N PRO A 21 -15.08 -23.44 13.96
CA PRO A 21 -14.08 -23.56 15.01
C PRO A 21 -12.82 -22.75 14.67
N LEU A 22 -12.16 -22.19 15.69
CA LEU A 22 -10.94 -21.38 15.51
C LEU A 22 -9.84 -22.13 14.75
N GLU A 23 -9.69 -23.43 14.98
CA GLU A 23 -8.66 -24.25 14.31
C GLU A 23 -8.95 -24.39 12.81
N ASP A 24 -10.20 -24.58 12.41
CA ASP A 24 -10.59 -24.60 11.00
C ASP A 24 -10.30 -23.26 10.31
N LEU A 25 -10.56 -22.14 11.01
CA LEU A 25 -10.25 -20.81 10.51
C LEU A 25 -8.73 -20.59 10.35
N LYS A 26 -7.93 -21.07 11.30
CA LYS A 26 -6.46 -21.04 11.21
C LYS A 26 -5.96 -21.85 10.03
N ASP A 27 -6.46 -23.06 9.85
CA ASP A 27 -6.07 -23.93 8.74
C ASP A 27 -6.45 -23.34 7.38
N MET A 28 -7.63 -22.75 7.26
CA MET A 28 -8.05 -22.03 6.06
C MET A 28 -7.15 -20.84 5.77
N PHE A 29 -6.81 -20.06 6.80
CA PHE A 29 -5.92 -18.91 6.68
C PHE A 29 -4.51 -19.32 6.26
N LEU A 30 -3.95 -20.37 6.87
CA LEU A 30 -2.63 -20.90 6.52
C LEU A 30 -2.60 -21.43 5.07
N LYS A 31 -3.67 -22.06 4.60
CA LYS A 31 -3.77 -22.49 3.19
C LYS A 31 -3.70 -21.30 2.24
N VAL A 32 -4.41 -20.19 2.54
CA VAL A 32 -4.37 -18.96 1.73
C VAL A 32 -2.99 -18.32 1.76
N LEU A 33 -2.36 -18.21 2.94
CA LEU A 33 -1.02 -17.68 3.09
C LEU A 33 0.01 -18.50 2.27
N ASN A 34 -0.02 -19.82 2.42
CA ASN A 34 0.93 -20.71 1.76
C ASN A 34 0.73 -20.79 0.23
N ALA A 35 -0.50 -20.55 -0.24
CA ALA A 35 -0.79 -20.42 -1.68
C ALA A 35 -0.23 -19.12 -2.27
N GLY A 36 0.06 -18.13 -1.41
CA GLY A 36 0.55 -16.81 -1.78
C GLY A 36 -0.56 -15.87 -2.25
N MET A 37 -0.66 -14.73 -1.60
CA MET A 37 -1.60 -13.67 -1.97
C MET A 37 -1.09 -12.89 -3.19
N HIS A 38 -2.01 -12.32 -3.96
CA HIS A 38 -1.65 -11.46 -5.08
C HIS A 38 -0.84 -10.25 -4.60
N GLY A 39 -1.31 -9.55 -3.58
CA GLY A 39 -0.66 -8.37 -3.04
C GLY A 39 -1.12 -8.02 -1.65
N LEU A 40 -0.27 -7.29 -0.93
CA LEU A 40 -0.53 -6.74 0.39
C LEU A 40 -0.29 -5.25 0.43
N CYS A 41 -1.12 -4.54 1.18
CA CYS A 41 -0.79 -3.19 1.63
C CYS A 41 0.32 -3.29 2.68
N PHE A 42 1.40 -2.54 2.46
CA PHE A 42 2.59 -2.60 3.29
C PHE A 42 2.80 -1.29 4.03
N SER A 43 2.77 -1.38 5.35
CA SER A 43 3.03 -0.28 6.26
C SER A 43 4.04 -0.75 7.31
N PRO A 44 5.31 -0.35 7.22
CA PRO A 44 6.37 -0.90 8.08
C PRO A 44 6.51 -0.22 9.44
N TYR A 45 5.60 0.66 9.81
CA TYR A 45 5.63 1.35 11.10
C TYR A 45 5.64 0.36 12.28
N LEU A 46 6.41 0.70 13.31
CA LEU A 46 6.47 -0.02 14.57
C LEU A 46 5.41 0.51 15.54
N GLU A 47 5.22 -0.20 16.64
CA GLU A 47 4.39 0.28 17.74
C GLU A 47 4.87 1.67 18.20
N GLY A 48 3.94 2.62 18.34
CA GLY A 48 4.20 4.01 18.69
C GLY A 48 4.61 4.90 17.51
N GLN A 49 4.95 4.36 16.34
CA GLN A 49 5.21 5.14 15.13
C GLN A 49 3.91 5.47 14.37
N LYS A 50 3.94 6.59 13.65
CA LYS A 50 2.81 7.08 12.83
C LYS A 50 3.32 7.69 11.52
N PRO A 51 2.47 7.93 10.53
CA PRO A 51 2.82 8.71 9.34
C PRO A 51 3.42 10.07 9.73
N GLY A 52 4.58 10.40 9.13
CA GLY A 52 5.42 11.54 9.50
C GLY A 52 6.70 11.14 10.23
N ASP A 53 6.75 9.94 10.82
CA ASP A 53 7.99 9.43 11.43
C ASP A 53 8.89 8.81 10.35
N ILE A 54 10.19 9.01 10.49
CA ILE A 54 11.18 8.52 9.54
C ILE A 54 11.35 7.01 9.69
N LEU A 55 11.17 6.28 8.59
CA LEU A 55 11.38 4.85 8.51
C LEU A 55 12.85 4.54 8.23
N THR A 56 13.40 3.53 8.91
CA THR A 56 14.76 3.05 8.66
C THR A 56 14.77 1.88 7.67
N GLU A 57 15.85 1.75 6.90
CA GLU A 57 16.04 0.63 5.98
C GLU A 57 15.97 -0.73 6.71
N ALA A 58 16.61 -0.85 7.86
CA ALA A 58 16.61 -2.07 8.66
C ALA A 58 15.18 -2.49 9.08
N GLN A 59 14.36 -1.52 9.48
CA GLN A 59 12.95 -1.73 9.84
C GLN A 59 12.14 -2.24 8.65
N ILE A 60 12.31 -1.62 7.48
CA ILE A 60 11.63 -2.01 6.25
C ILE A 60 12.04 -3.42 5.85
N ARG A 61 13.34 -3.73 5.82
CA ARG A 61 13.86 -5.07 5.48
C ARG A 61 13.30 -6.15 6.39
N LYS A 62 13.34 -5.94 7.70
CA LYS A 62 12.79 -6.89 8.67
C LYS A 62 11.30 -7.19 8.43
N ARG A 63 10.49 -6.18 8.11
CA ARG A 63 9.07 -6.36 7.79
C ARG A 63 8.87 -7.03 6.43
N MET A 64 9.71 -6.69 5.45
CA MET A 64 9.65 -7.28 4.11
C MET A 64 9.97 -8.79 4.14
N GLU A 65 10.95 -9.21 4.94
CA GLU A 65 11.28 -10.63 5.14
C GLU A 65 10.09 -11.46 5.64
N ILE A 66 9.26 -10.86 6.51
CA ILE A 66 8.07 -11.54 7.05
C ILE A 66 7.02 -11.78 5.96
N ILE A 67 6.78 -10.79 5.09
CA ILE A 67 5.68 -10.86 4.12
C ILE A 67 6.07 -11.49 2.78
N LYS A 68 7.36 -11.42 2.41
CA LYS A 68 7.87 -11.91 1.13
C LYS A 68 7.39 -13.33 0.75
N PRO A 69 7.35 -14.33 1.66
CA PRO A 69 6.91 -15.67 1.30
C PRO A 69 5.43 -15.76 0.89
N TYR A 70 4.63 -14.76 1.26
CA TYR A 70 3.18 -14.81 1.19
C TYR A 70 2.55 -13.91 0.15
N THR A 71 3.34 -13.10 -0.57
CA THR A 71 2.80 -12.13 -1.53
C THR A 71 3.68 -11.94 -2.76
N LYS A 72 3.08 -11.54 -3.86
CA LYS A 72 3.79 -11.18 -5.11
C LYS A 72 3.91 -9.67 -5.30
N TRP A 73 3.03 -8.91 -4.68
CA TRP A 73 2.96 -7.45 -4.79
C TRP A 73 2.90 -6.82 -3.41
N ILE A 74 3.47 -5.62 -3.31
CA ILE A 74 3.20 -4.72 -2.18
C ILE A 74 2.65 -3.39 -2.68
N ARG A 75 1.83 -2.74 -1.85
CA ARG A 75 1.38 -1.37 -2.03
C ARG A 75 1.89 -0.50 -0.89
N SER A 76 2.64 0.56 -1.20
CA SER A 76 3.00 1.65 -0.29
C SER A 76 2.13 2.89 -0.55
N PHE A 77 2.13 3.83 0.40
CA PHE A 77 1.19 4.95 0.40
C PHE A 77 1.86 6.33 0.37
N SER A 78 3.16 6.40 0.60
CA SER A 78 3.96 7.62 0.60
C SER A 78 5.31 7.36 -0.06
N CYS A 79 5.95 8.42 -0.51
CA CYS A 79 7.24 8.43 -1.20
C CYS A 79 8.31 9.23 -0.46
N ILE A 80 8.06 9.67 0.77
CA ILE A 80 8.97 10.47 1.60
C ILE A 80 9.09 9.85 3.00
N GLU A 81 9.91 10.45 3.85
CA GLU A 81 10.06 10.05 5.27
C GLU A 81 10.53 8.58 5.44
N GLY A 82 11.40 8.11 4.52
CA GLY A 82 11.91 6.72 4.49
C GLY A 82 11.04 5.75 3.70
N ASN A 83 9.80 6.13 3.31
CA ASN A 83 8.95 5.29 2.47
C ASN A 83 9.50 5.11 1.05
N GLU A 84 10.34 6.02 0.57
CA GLU A 84 11.05 5.94 -0.72
C GLU A 84 11.99 4.73 -0.82
N LEU A 85 12.40 4.17 0.31
CA LEU A 85 13.21 2.94 0.36
C LEU A 85 12.39 1.67 0.09
N ILE A 86 11.09 1.71 0.36
CA ILE A 86 10.20 0.53 0.27
C ILE A 86 10.22 -0.12 -1.11
N PRO A 87 10.01 0.60 -2.23
CA PRO A 87 9.95 -0.03 -3.54
C PRO A 87 11.30 -0.58 -4.00
N LYS A 88 12.40 0.09 -3.68
CA LYS A 88 13.76 -0.42 -3.95
C LYS A 88 13.98 -1.75 -3.23
N ILE A 89 13.72 -1.80 -1.93
CA ILE A 89 13.88 -3.01 -1.12
C ILE A 89 12.96 -4.12 -1.64
N ALA A 90 11.69 -3.81 -1.97
CA ALA A 90 10.77 -4.79 -2.53
C ALA A 90 11.31 -5.45 -3.81
N LYS A 91 11.93 -4.66 -4.70
CA LYS A 91 12.58 -5.20 -5.91
C LYS A 91 13.74 -6.14 -5.59
N GLU A 92 14.56 -5.83 -4.58
CA GLU A 92 15.63 -6.72 -4.12
C GLU A 92 15.09 -8.07 -3.63
N TYR A 93 13.89 -8.08 -3.07
CA TYR A 93 13.18 -9.31 -2.64
C TYR A 93 12.36 -9.97 -3.75
N GLY A 94 12.40 -9.44 -4.98
CA GLY A 94 11.67 -9.99 -6.14
C GLY A 94 10.18 -9.69 -6.15
N LEU A 95 9.73 -8.72 -5.35
CA LEU A 95 8.33 -8.31 -5.29
C LEU A 95 8.03 -7.22 -6.33
N LYS A 96 6.81 -7.20 -6.81
CA LYS A 96 6.27 -6.10 -7.60
C LYS A 96 5.67 -5.03 -6.70
N THR A 97 5.62 -3.79 -7.22
CA THR A 97 5.29 -2.63 -6.41
C THR A 97 4.17 -1.79 -7.01
N LEU A 98 3.20 -1.43 -6.20
CA LEU A 98 2.29 -0.31 -6.41
C LEU A 98 2.67 0.79 -5.42
N VAL A 99 3.23 1.89 -5.92
CA VAL A 99 3.76 2.97 -5.09
C VAL A 99 2.84 4.16 -5.14
N GLY A 100 2.36 4.61 -3.99
CA GLY A 100 1.47 5.73 -3.84
C GLY A 100 2.18 6.99 -3.37
N ALA A 101 1.95 8.13 -4.06
CA ALA A 101 2.26 9.45 -3.56
C ALA A 101 1.09 9.95 -2.71
N TRP A 102 1.33 10.34 -1.48
CA TRP A 102 0.29 10.87 -0.60
C TRP A 102 0.07 12.36 -0.87
N LEU A 103 -1.13 12.72 -1.35
CA LEU A 103 -1.49 14.10 -1.61
C LEU A 103 -2.43 14.64 -0.53
N GLY A 104 -1.94 15.60 0.24
CA GLY A 104 -2.64 16.23 1.35
C GLY A 104 -3.00 17.70 1.09
N LYS A 105 -3.02 18.47 2.18
CA LYS A 105 -3.27 19.93 2.12
C LYS A 105 -1.97 20.73 1.94
N ASP A 106 -0.85 20.17 2.32
CA ASP A 106 0.47 20.77 2.22
C ASP A 106 1.00 20.62 0.79
N THR A 107 1.11 21.73 0.09
CA THR A 107 1.54 21.76 -1.32
C THR A 107 3.00 21.40 -1.47
N ASP A 108 3.86 21.79 -0.54
CA ASP A 108 5.29 21.51 -0.62
C ASP A 108 5.57 20.02 -0.42
N LYS A 109 4.90 19.40 0.56
CA LYS A 109 4.94 17.94 0.73
C LYS A 109 4.37 17.20 -0.47
N ASN A 110 3.30 17.70 -1.10
CA ASN A 110 2.77 17.10 -2.32
C ASN A 110 3.79 17.11 -3.46
N GLU A 111 4.57 18.18 -3.60
CA GLU A 111 5.63 18.29 -4.59
C GLU A 111 6.80 17.32 -4.31
N GLU A 112 7.18 17.16 -3.05
CA GLU A 112 8.17 16.17 -2.62
C GLU A 112 7.70 14.75 -2.94
N GLU A 113 6.48 14.40 -2.61
CA GLU A 113 5.85 13.10 -2.90
C GLU A 113 5.85 12.77 -4.40
N LEU A 114 5.39 13.72 -5.24
CA LEU A 114 5.32 13.55 -6.69
C LEU A 114 6.72 13.42 -7.31
N SER A 115 7.66 14.25 -6.87
CA SER A 115 9.04 14.23 -7.34
C SER A 115 9.73 12.91 -6.99
N ALA A 116 9.54 12.42 -5.77
CA ALA A 116 10.07 11.15 -5.31
C ALA A 116 9.45 9.96 -6.07
N LEU A 117 8.13 9.96 -6.31
CA LEU A 117 7.46 8.93 -7.10
C LEU A 117 8.02 8.86 -8.52
N ILE A 118 8.17 10.01 -9.20
CA ILE A 118 8.73 10.09 -10.54
C ILE A 118 10.19 9.60 -10.55
N HIS A 119 10.98 10.01 -9.57
CA HIS A 119 12.36 9.55 -9.44
C HIS A 119 12.46 8.03 -9.31
N MET A 120 11.70 7.43 -8.41
CA MET A 120 11.68 5.98 -8.21
C MET A 120 11.18 5.22 -9.44
N ALA A 121 10.18 5.74 -10.14
CA ALA A 121 9.66 5.14 -11.37
C ALA A 121 10.72 5.13 -12.47
N LYS A 122 11.44 6.23 -12.69
CA LYS A 122 12.56 6.32 -13.65
C LYS A 122 13.70 5.36 -13.33
N HIS A 123 13.88 4.98 -12.08
CA HIS A 123 14.88 4.01 -11.66
C HIS A 123 14.40 2.55 -11.70
N GLY A 124 13.16 2.31 -12.18
CA GLY A 124 12.62 0.96 -12.32
C GLY A 124 12.11 0.31 -11.03
N TYR A 125 11.96 1.09 -9.96
CA TYR A 125 11.47 0.58 -8.68
C TYR A 125 9.95 0.52 -8.58
N VAL A 126 9.21 1.09 -9.54
CA VAL A 126 7.76 1.22 -9.53
C VAL A 126 7.16 0.47 -10.72
N ASP A 127 6.32 -0.56 -10.46
CA ASP A 127 5.55 -1.23 -11.51
C ASP A 127 4.24 -0.48 -11.79
N ILE A 128 3.59 0.05 -10.75
CA ILE A 128 2.37 0.85 -10.86
C ILE A 128 2.53 2.10 -9.98
N ALA A 129 2.41 3.28 -10.58
CA ALA A 129 2.36 4.54 -9.88
C ALA A 129 0.91 4.92 -9.52
N ALA A 130 0.64 5.18 -8.25
CA ALA A 130 -0.64 5.68 -7.76
C ALA A 130 -0.47 7.13 -7.28
N VAL A 131 -1.26 8.05 -7.83
CA VAL A 131 -1.18 9.48 -7.49
C VAL A 131 -2.35 9.85 -6.61
N GLY A 132 -2.06 10.14 -5.35
CA GLY A 132 -3.04 10.43 -4.32
C GLY A 132 -3.67 9.18 -3.71
N ASN A 133 -4.11 9.31 -2.45
CA ASN A 133 -4.92 8.32 -1.76
C ASN A 133 -6.14 9.04 -1.18
N GLU A 134 -7.34 8.58 -1.54
CA GLU A 134 -8.62 9.11 -1.05
C GLU A 134 -8.82 10.62 -1.21
N VAL A 135 -8.09 11.29 -2.11
CA VAL A 135 -8.10 12.76 -2.27
C VAL A 135 -9.52 13.29 -2.48
N LEU A 136 -10.31 12.64 -3.33
CA LEU A 136 -11.68 13.06 -3.63
C LEU A 136 -12.68 12.67 -2.53
N TYR A 137 -12.33 11.73 -1.67
CA TYR A 137 -13.13 11.40 -0.50
C TYR A 137 -13.06 12.53 0.54
N HIS A 138 -11.85 13.06 0.74
CA HIS A 138 -11.61 14.16 1.67
C HIS A 138 -12.01 15.53 1.12
N ASP A 139 -11.81 15.78 -0.17
CA ASP A 139 -12.18 17.05 -0.83
C ASP A 139 -12.52 16.85 -2.30
N LYS A 140 -13.82 16.84 -2.60
CA LYS A 140 -14.33 16.69 -3.97
C LYS A 140 -13.92 17.84 -4.91
N LYS A 141 -13.57 19.02 -4.38
CA LYS A 141 -13.15 20.20 -5.17
C LYS A 141 -11.76 20.01 -5.79
N LYS A 142 -10.95 19.11 -5.25
CA LYS A 142 -9.58 18.81 -5.72
C LYS A 142 -9.50 17.95 -6.98
N LYS A 143 -10.62 17.64 -7.64
CA LYS A 143 -10.61 16.79 -8.84
C LYS A 143 -9.68 17.32 -9.94
N LYS A 144 -9.68 18.63 -10.21
CA LYS A 144 -8.83 19.23 -11.24
C LYS A 144 -7.36 19.11 -10.89
N GLU A 145 -6.99 19.49 -9.67
CA GLU A 145 -5.62 19.39 -9.15
C GLU A 145 -5.11 17.95 -9.20
N LEU A 146 -5.92 16.99 -8.78
CA LEU A 146 -5.55 15.57 -8.83
C LEU A 146 -5.29 15.10 -10.26
N LEU A 147 -6.12 15.50 -11.23
CA LEU A 147 -5.92 15.15 -12.64
C LEU A 147 -4.65 15.79 -13.22
N GLU A 148 -4.31 17.00 -12.82
CA GLU A 148 -3.06 17.67 -13.18
C GLU A 148 -1.85 16.90 -12.63
N CYS A 149 -1.87 16.50 -11.34
CA CYS A 149 -0.84 15.67 -10.73
C CYS A 149 -0.68 14.31 -11.44
N ILE A 150 -1.79 13.63 -11.73
CA ILE A 150 -1.79 12.35 -12.47
C ILE A 150 -1.15 12.53 -13.85
N ASN A 151 -1.56 13.57 -14.59
CA ASN A 151 -1.02 13.83 -15.93
C ASN A 151 0.49 14.15 -15.88
N ARG A 152 0.91 14.94 -14.90
CA ARG A 152 2.33 15.26 -14.68
C ARG A 152 3.17 13.99 -14.46
N VAL A 153 2.72 13.09 -13.58
CA VAL A 153 3.42 11.82 -13.35
C VAL A 153 3.43 10.97 -14.62
N LYS A 154 2.26 10.81 -15.28
CA LYS A 154 2.12 10.03 -16.51
C LYS A 154 3.03 10.49 -17.66
N VAL A 155 3.25 11.79 -17.79
CA VAL A 155 4.13 12.36 -18.84
C VAL A 155 5.60 12.20 -18.47
N ALA A 156 5.92 12.14 -17.17
CA ALA A 156 7.30 12.10 -16.68
C ALA A 156 7.90 10.69 -16.66
N ILE A 157 7.08 9.65 -16.66
CA ILE A 157 7.49 8.23 -16.62
C ILE A 157 7.06 7.51 -17.89
#